data_61b1e8891214f19b4d8d800370a751fc
#
_entry.id   61b1e8891214f19b4d8d800370a751fc
#
_cell.length_a   1.000
_cell.length_b   1.000
_cell.length_c   1.000
_cell.angle_alpha   90.00
_cell.angle_beta   90.00
_cell.angle_gamma   90.00
#
_symmetry.space_group_name_H-M   'P 1'
#
loop_
_entity.id
_entity.type
_entity.pdbx_description
1 polymer ?
#
loop_
_entity_poly.entity_id
_entity_poly.type
_entity_poly.pdbx_seq_one_letter_code
_entity_poly.pdbx_strand_id
1 'polypeptide(L)'
;VLHMYVDGLWVQRPGTTQPADLQPLLLEIAGRTGLPIALDGIFRWVAFLPSRVDARVPVANRYFGVFQDGSLKLRGVEARRGDTAPWIARRQTALIAALAELPAEMLGPGCLPWLLRWLRAALAELRSGRIPIQDLLVAQKLSRALDEYRTPSPAARAAAQLAAVGKPRRAGQRVRFLYMLGEPGVHAWDLPTPPDRRSLDLARYQELLIRAVGAVMQPFGISEDELRLRARGSAPNVTFWPALRLTG
;
A
#
# COMPACT_ATOMS: atom_id res chain seq x y z
N VAL A 1 21.20 5.04 16.72
CA VAL A 1 20.68 4.45 15.47
C VAL A 1 19.38 3.75 15.80
N LEU A 2 18.31 4.09 15.08
CA LEU A 2 17.01 3.42 15.23
C LEU A 2 16.88 2.21 14.30
N HIS A 3 17.38 2.35 13.09
CA HIS A 3 17.30 1.32 12.06
C HIS A 3 18.47 1.44 11.09
N MET A 4 18.87 0.32 10.50
CA MET A 4 19.93 0.25 9.50
C MET A 4 19.58 -0.80 8.45
N TYR A 5 19.82 -0.48 7.18
CA TYR A 5 19.63 -1.39 6.08
C TYR A 5 20.53 -1.02 4.91
N VAL A 6 21.30 -1.97 4.39
CA VAL A 6 22.23 -1.93 3.25
C VAL A 6 22.91 -0.56 3.03
N ASP A 7 22.15 0.42 2.58
CA ASP A 7 22.58 1.74 2.11
C ASP A 7 21.99 2.91 2.91
N GLY A 8 21.34 2.65 4.04
CA GLY A 8 20.65 3.68 4.84
C GLY A 8 20.72 3.49 6.34
N LEU A 9 20.83 4.61 7.03
CA LEU A 9 20.79 4.72 8.48
C LEU A 9 19.64 5.65 8.90
N TRP A 10 18.84 5.22 9.86
CA TRP A 10 17.85 6.06 10.55
C TRP A 10 18.38 6.37 11.95
N VAL A 11 18.64 7.63 12.19
CA VAL A 11 19.16 8.09 13.47
C VAL A 11 18.17 9.02 14.15
N GLN A 12 18.11 8.95 15.46
CA GLN A 12 17.44 9.93 16.29
C GLN A 12 18.47 10.59 17.19
N ARG A 13 18.53 11.91 17.15
CA ARG A 13 19.39 12.73 17.99
C ARG A 13 18.53 13.82 18.62
N PRO A 14 18.40 13.87 19.94
CA PRO A 14 17.67 14.93 20.62
C PRO A 14 18.21 16.30 20.22
N GLY A 15 17.32 17.28 20.04
CA GLY A 15 17.69 18.65 19.66
C GLY A 15 18.03 18.86 18.17
N THR A 16 18.01 17.79 17.34
CA THR A 16 18.20 17.92 15.89
C THR A 16 16.91 18.35 15.23
N THR A 17 16.87 19.54 14.65
CA THR A 17 15.72 20.08 13.94
C THR A 17 16.04 20.54 12.52
N GLN A 18 17.32 20.77 12.22
CA GLN A 18 17.78 21.28 10.94
C GLN A 18 18.84 20.33 10.31
N PRO A 19 18.93 20.28 8.98
CA PRO A 19 19.95 19.50 8.29
C PRO A 19 21.40 19.83 8.75
N ALA A 20 21.66 21.10 9.07
CA ALA A 20 22.95 21.55 9.56
C ALA A 20 23.39 20.87 10.87
N ASP A 21 22.43 20.50 11.73
CA ASP A 21 22.73 19.83 13.01
C ASP A 21 23.33 18.43 12.81
N LEU A 22 23.10 17.82 11.65
CA LEU A 22 23.61 16.47 11.29
C LEU A 22 24.94 16.52 10.52
N GLN A 23 25.39 17.70 10.07
CA GLN A 23 26.61 17.82 9.29
C GLN A 23 27.84 17.22 9.98
N PRO A 24 28.07 17.46 11.31
CA PRO A 24 29.21 16.84 11.99
C PRO A 24 29.17 15.31 11.97
N LEU A 25 27.97 14.71 12.12
CA LEU A 25 27.77 13.27 12.07
C LEU A 25 28.06 12.71 10.67
N LEU A 26 27.63 13.40 9.61
CA LEU A 26 27.89 12.98 8.22
C LEU A 26 29.41 13.01 7.93
N LEU A 27 30.11 14.06 8.36
CA LEU A 27 31.57 14.17 8.21
C LEU A 27 32.31 13.08 9.00
N GLU A 28 31.87 12.78 10.23
CA GLU A 28 32.46 11.71 11.03
C GLU A 28 32.31 10.34 10.37
N ILE A 29 31.10 10.01 9.89
CA ILE A 29 30.83 8.74 9.21
C ILE A 29 31.67 8.65 7.95
N ALA A 30 31.69 9.68 7.09
CA ALA A 30 32.48 9.70 5.88
C ALA A 30 33.98 9.54 6.16
N GLY A 31 34.51 10.26 7.17
CA GLY A 31 35.91 10.18 7.56
C GLY A 31 36.33 8.81 8.11
N ARG A 32 35.44 8.15 8.89
CA ARG A 32 35.74 6.81 9.44
C ARG A 32 35.58 5.68 8.44
N THR A 33 34.68 5.81 7.48
CA THR A 33 34.34 4.72 6.55
C THR A 33 34.99 4.89 5.17
N GLY A 34 35.40 6.09 4.81
CA GLY A 34 35.81 6.44 3.45
C GLY A 34 34.68 6.43 2.42
N LEU A 35 33.42 6.25 2.86
CA LEU A 35 32.27 6.18 1.97
C LEU A 35 31.54 7.53 1.89
N PRO A 36 31.06 7.94 0.71
CA PRO A 36 30.22 9.12 0.59
C PRO A 36 28.86 8.87 1.27
N ILE A 37 28.44 9.80 2.12
CA ILE A 37 27.15 9.76 2.79
C ILE A 37 26.41 11.07 2.57
N ALA A 38 25.12 11.01 2.34
CA ALA A 38 24.23 12.17 2.19
C ALA A 38 23.04 12.05 3.12
N LEU A 39 22.51 13.20 3.52
CA LEU A 39 21.26 13.28 4.25
C LEU A 39 20.08 13.16 3.25
N ASP A 40 19.23 12.16 3.41
CA ASP A 40 18.01 11.98 2.62
C ASP A 40 16.91 12.97 3.06
N GLY A 41 16.85 13.27 4.36
CA GLY A 41 15.92 14.24 4.94
C GLY A 41 15.72 14.00 6.43
N ILE A 42 14.93 14.87 7.05
CA ILE A 42 14.53 14.77 8.47
C ILE A 42 13.05 14.41 8.50
N PHE A 43 12.74 13.25 9.08
CA PHE A 43 11.36 12.82 9.24
C PHE A 43 10.66 13.58 10.37
N ARG A 44 9.44 14.01 10.14
CA ARG A 44 8.49 14.38 11.17
C ARG A 44 8.12 13.16 12.02
N TRP A 45 7.84 12.04 11.31
CA TRP A 45 7.69 10.71 11.86
C TRP A 45 7.93 9.65 10.77
N VAL A 46 8.34 8.47 11.18
CA VAL A 46 8.52 7.29 10.34
C VAL A 46 7.97 6.06 11.04
N ALA A 47 7.28 5.20 10.30
CA ALA A 47 6.74 3.94 10.79
C ALA A 47 7.37 2.77 10.03
N PHE A 48 8.01 1.85 10.75
CA PHE A 48 8.55 0.61 10.21
C PHE A 48 7.49 -0.48 10.31
N LEU A 49 7.24 -1.17 9.19
CA LEU A 49 6.26 -2.24 9.19
C LEU A 49 6.85 -3.50 9.81
N PRO A 50 6.11 -4.15 10.71
CA PRO A 50 6.56 -5.37 11.35
C PRO A 50 6.59 -6.55 10.37
N SER A 51 7.39 -7.55 10.73
CA SER A 51 7.39 -8.85 10.07
C SER A 51 6.03 -9.54 10.28
N ARG A 52 5.60 -10.30 9.27
CA ARG A 52 4.40 -11.15 9.40
C ARG A 52 4.64 -12.38 10.27
N VAL A 53 5.90 -12.75 10.46
CA VAL A 53 6.29 -13.92 11.29
C VAL A 53 6.43 -13.51 12.75
N ASP A 54 7.04 -12.35 13.02
CA ASP A 54 7.18 -11.79 14.36
C ASP A 54 6.92 -10.28 14.32
N ALA A 55 5.80 -9.87 14.87
CA ALA A 55 5.39 -8.46 14.89
C ALA A 55 6.34 -7.53 15.69
N ARG A 56 7.23 -8.08 16.52
CA ARG A 56 8.23 -7.32 17.28
C ARG A 56 9.45 -6.95 16.43
N VAL A 57 9.60 -7.62 15.26
CA VAL A 57 10.76 -7.41 14.38
C VAL A 57 10.34 -6.60 13.17
N PRO A 58 10.89 -5.38 12.96
CA PRO A 58 10.61 -4.61 11.76
C PRO A 58 11.25 -5.24 10.53
N VAL A 59 10.57 -5.17 9.40
CA VAL A 59 11.14 -5.58 8.11
C VAL A 59 11.99 -4.45 7.55
N ALA A 60 13.24 -4.72 7.32
CA ALA A 60 14.27 -3.73 7.00
C ALA A 60 13.92 -2.77 5.84
N ASN A 61 13.27 -3.23 4.79
CA ASN A 61 12.93 -2.40 3.63
C ASN A 61 11.40 -2.18 3.49
N ARG A 62 10.69 -2.11 4.64
CA ARG A 62 9.26 -1.83 4.65
C ARG A 62 8.95 -0.75 5.69
N TYR A 63 8.82 0.48 5.21
CA TYR A 63 8.52 1.63 6.04
C TYR A 63 7.81 2.72 5.22
N PHE A 64 7.21 3.65 5.91
CA PHE A 64 6.70 4.89 5.35
C PHE A 64 6.83 6.01 6.38
N GLY A 65 6.90 7.22 5.91
CA GLY A 65 7.05 8.36 6.79
C GLY A 65 6.82 9.67 6.05
N VAL A 66 6.80 10.73 6.84
CA VAL A 66 6.59 12.11 6.38
C VAL A 66 7.81 12.92 6.77
N PHE A 67 8.44 13.55 5.80
CA PHE A 67 9.52 14.48 6.06
C PHE A 67 8.98 15.80 6.62
N GLN A 68 9.87 16.64 7.15
CA GLN A 68 9.50 17.94 7.70
C GLN A 68 8.89 18.88 6.65
N ASP A 69 9.28 18.74 5.39
CA ASP A 69 8.72 19.48 4.26
C ASP A 69 7.35 18.95 3.78
N GLY A 70 6.80 17.94 4.46
CA GLY A 70 5.54 17.30 4.11
C GLY A 70 5.63 16.23 3.03
N SER A 71 6.78 16.05 2.40
CA SER A 71 6.95 14.99 1.40
C SER A 71 6.89 13.59 2.02
N LEU A 72 6.40 12.61 1.23
CA LEU A 72 6.20 11.24 1.68
C LEU A 72 7.32 10.33 1.21
N LYS A 73 7.85 9.52 2.11
CA LYS A 73 8.74 8.40 1.78
C LYS A 73 8.02 7.07 2.00
N LEU A 74 7.97 6.25 0.96
CA LEU A 74 7.25 4.98 0.95
C LEU A 74 8.19 3.87 0.43
N ARG A 75 8.35 2.79 1.20
CA ARG A 75 9.15 1.62 0.82
C ARG A 75 8.41 0.33 1.20
N GLY A 76 8.37 -0.63 0.26
CA GLY A 76 7.84 -1.97 0.51
C GLY A 76 6.35 -2.05 0.88
N VAL A 77 5.58 -0.96 0.72
CA VAL A 77 4.12 -0.93 0.84
C VAL A 77 3.46 -1.22 -0.50
N GLU A 78 2.17 -1.57 -0.49
CA GLU A 78 1.42 -1.95 -1.70
C GLU A 78 1.43 -0.85 -2.76
N ALA A 79 1.39 0.42 -2.37
CA ALA A 79 1.44 1.57 -3.27
C ALA A 79 2.74 1.64 -4.12
N ARG A 80 3.81 0.98 -3.69
CA ARG A 80 5.09 0.93 -4.42
C ARG A 80 5.30 -0.37 -5.17
N ARG A 81 4.33 -1.27 -5.16
CA ARG A 81 4.41 -2.56 -5.84
C ARG A 81 3.81 -2.46 -7.23
N GLY A 82 4.50 -3.01 -8.22
CA GLY A 82 4.00 -3.01 -9.59
C GLY A 82 2.88 -4.02 -9.88
N ASP A 83 2.47 -4.81 -8.88
CA ASP A 83 1.37 -5.77 -8.95
C ASP A 83 0.11 -5.29 -8.20
N THR A 84 0.13 -4.09 -7.67
CA THR A 84 -1.03 -3.46 -7.01
C THR A 84 -1.85 -2.67 -8.04
N ALA A 85 -3.17 -2.82 -7.98
CA ALA A 85 -4.07 -2.04 -8.82
C ALA A 85 -3.90 -0.52 -8.55
N PRO A 86 -3.84 0.34 -9.58
CA PRO A 86 -3.56 1.77 -9.44
C PRO A 86 -4.49 2.48 -8.46
N TRP A 87 -5.78 2.14 -8.44
CA TRP A 87 -6.73 2.70 -7.48
C TRP A 87 -6.35 2.39 -6.04
N ILE A 88 -5.98 1.13 -5.72
CA ILE A 88 -5.56 0.74 -4.38
C ILE A 88 -4.27 1.48 -3.98
N ALA A 89 -3.30 1.58 -4.91
CA ALA A 89 -2.06 2.29 -4.68
C ALA A 89 -2.31 3.77 -4.33
N ARG A 90 -3.19 4.45 -5.10
CA ARG A 90 -3.59 5.84 -4.82
C ARG A 90 -4.30 5.96 -3.48
N ARG A 91 -5.22 5.03 -3.13
CA ARG A 91 -5.92 5.05 -1.84
C ARG A 91 -4.96 4.86 -0.67
N GLN A 92 -4.00 3.93 -0.77
CA GLN A 92 -3.00 3.75 0.28
C GLN A 92 -2.11 4.99 0.44
N THR A 93 -1.68 5.60 -0.66
CA THR A 93 -0.90 6.86 -0.60
C THR A 93 -1.71 7.99 0.02
N ALA A 94 -2.99 8.14 -0.36
CA ALA A 94 -3.88 9.14 0.21
C ALA A 94 -4.15 8.92 1.70
N LEU A 95 -4.22 7.66 2.16
CA LEU A 95 -4.31 7.34 3.58
C LEU A 95 -3.07 7.83 4.33
N ILE A 96 -1.87 7.54 3.82
CA ILE A 96 -0.61 7.96 4.46
C ILE A 96 -0.51 9.48 4.50
N ALA A 97 -0.90 10.16 3.42
CA ALA A 97 -0.97 11.63 3.39
C ALA A 97 -1.95 12.18 4.43
N ALA A 98 -3.14 11.58 4.55
CA ALA A 98 -4.13 11.99 5.54
C ALA A 98 -3.68 11.71 6.99
N LEU A 99 -2.94 10.63 7.25
CA LEU A 99 -2.30 10.37 8.55
C LEU A 99 -1.24 11.43 8.88
N ALA A 100 -0.57 11.98 7.86
CA ALA A 100 0.42 13.03 8.02
C ALA A 100 -0.18 14.32 8.56
N GLU A 101 -1.45 14.58 8.30
CA GLU A 101 -2.17 15.77 8.77
C GLU A 101 -2.81 15.60 10.16
N LEU A 102 -2.82 14.37 10.70
CA LEU A 102 -3.35 14.14 12.05
C LEU A 102 -2.35 14.59 13.10
N PRO A 103 -2.83 15.14 14.24
CA PRO A 103 -2.00 15.35 15.42
C PRO A 103 -1.33 14.06 15.89
N ALA A 104 -0.09 14.15 16.38
CA ALA A 104 0.70 12.99 16.77
C ALA A 104 0.00 12.12 17.83
N GLU A 105 -0.72 12.73 18.76
CA GLU A 105 -1.51 12.07 19.82
C GLU A 105 -2.70 11.28 19.29
N MET A 106 -3.13 11.57 18.07
CA MET A 106 -4.17 10.79 17.36
C MET A 106 -3.60 9.60 16.58
N LEU A 107 -2.28 9.54 16.38
CA LEU A 107 -1.65 8.42 15.68
C LEU A 107 -1.59 7.19 16.59
N GLY A 108 -2.62 6.36 16.52
CA GLY A 108 -2.75 5.16 17.36
C GLY A 108 -4.15 4.55 17.25
N PRO A 109 -4.54 3.66 18.16
CA PRO A 109 -5.88 3.05 18.15
C PRO A 109 -7.04 4.07 18.20
N GLY A 110 -6.80 5.26 18.76
CA GLY A 110 -7.78 6.35 18.83
C GLY A 110 -8.22 6.89 17.47
N CYS A 111 -7.41 6.73 16.40
CA CYS A 111 -7.81 7.16 15.06
C CYS A 111 -8.80 6.21 14.37
N LEU A 112 -9.13 5.05 14.97
CA LEU A 112 -9.98 4.04 14.36
C LEU A 112 -11.35 4.56 13.87
N PRO A 113 -12.09 5.39 14.60
CA PRO A 113 -13.37 5.93 14.10
C PRO A 113 -13.20 6.78 12.83
N TRP A 114 -12.15 7.59 12.77
CA TRP A 114 -11.78 8.35 11.58
C TRP A 114 -11.41 7.44 10.42
N LEU A 115 -10.55 6.46 10.67
CA LEU A 115 -10.12 5.48 9.67
C LEU A 115 -11.30 4.69 9.08
N LEU A 116 -12.26 4.28 9.91
CA LEU A 116 -13.44 3.56 9.43
C LEU A 116 -14.34 4.44 8.55
N ARG A 117 -14.46 5.74 8.83
CA ARG A 117 -15.17 6.68 7.93
C ARG A 117 -14.45 6.79 6.60
N TRP A 118 -13.13 6.97 6.63
CA TRP A 118 -12.28 7.03 5.45
C TRP A 118 -12.40 5.75 4.59
N LEU A 119 -12.30 4.57 5.23
CA LEU A 119 -12.41 3.27 4.56
C LEU A 119 -13.81 3.07 3.94
N ARG A 120 -14.89 3.43 4.66
CA ARG A 120 -16.25 3.34 4.13
C ARG A 120 -16.44 4.22 2.89
N ALA A 121 -15.88 5.43 2.88
CA ALA A 121 -15.94 6.31 1.73
C ALA A 121 -15.21 5.70 0.52
N ALA A 122 -14.02 5.12 0.72
CA ALA A 122 -13.27 4.42 -0.32
C ALA A 122 -14.04 3.19 -0.86
N LEU A 123 -14.68 2.41 0.03
CA LEU A 123 -15.50 1.26 -0.38
C LEU A 123 -16.78 1.69 -1.12
N ALA A 124 -17.39 2.81 -0.74
CA ALA A 124 -18.53 3.38 -1.46
C ALA A 124 -18.14 3.82 -2.88
N GLU A 125 -16.97 4.43 -3.03
CA GLU A 125 -16.41 4.76 -4.36
C GLU A 125 -16.20 3.50 -5.21
N LEU A 126 -15.63 2.43 -4.64
CA LEU A 126 -15.46 1.16 -5.35
C LEU A 126 -16.79 0.61 -5.88
N ARG A 127 -17.84 0.64 -5.05
CA ARG A 127 -19.18 0.15 -5.41
C ARG A 127 -19.91 1.06 -6.37
N SER A 128 -19.55 2.32 -6.47
CA SER A 128 -20.25 3.30 -7.32
C SER A 128 -20.10 3.05 -8.82
N GLY A 129 -19.18 2.17 -9.23
CA GLY A 129 -18.83 1.92 -10.63
C GLY A 129 -18.13 3.07 -11.36
N ARG A 130 -17.83 4.18 -10.66
CA ARG A 130 -17.19 5.38 -11.26
C ARG A 130 -15.68 5.26 -11.44
N ILE A 131 -15.04 4.29 -10.80
CA ILE A 131 -13.60 4.07 -10.95
C ILE A 131 -13.32 3.63 -12.39
N PRO A 132 -12.40 4.29 -13.12
CA PRO A 132 -11.95 3.82 -14.41
C PRO A 132 -11.48 2.37 -14.32
N ILE A 133 -11.92 1.51 -15.24
CA ILE A 133 -11.62 0.07 -15.16
C ILE A 133 -10.11 -0.21 -15.21
N GLN A 134 -9.36 0.64 -15.92
CA GLN A 134 -7.90 0.58 -15.98
C GLN A 134 -7.23 0.74 -14.60
N ASP A 135 -7.89 1.46 -13.69
CA ASP A 135 -7.39 1.69 -12.33
C ASP A 135 -7.56 0.46 -11.41
N LEU A 136 -8.33 -0.51 -11.86
CA LEU A 136 -8.50 -1.80 -11.18
C LEU A 136 -7.59 -2.90 -11.74
N LEU A 137 -6.80 -2.62 -12.79
CA LEU A 137 -5.89 -3.60 -13.39
C LEU A 137 -4.79 -4.03 -12.41
N VAL A 138 -4.61 -5.33 -12.32
CA VAL A 138 -3.51 -5.97 -11.62
C VAL A 138 -2.50 -6.47 -12.66
N ALA A 139 -1.21 -6.28 -12.41
CA ALA A 139 -0.16 -6.70 -13.32
C ALA A 139 0.83 -7.61 -12.59
N GLN A 140 0.78 -8.91 -12.83
CA GLN A 140 1.65 -9.89 -12.17
C GLN A 140 2.58 -10.58 -13.17
N LYS A 141 3.79 -10.93 -12.72
CA LYS A 141 4.70 -11.77 -13.49
C LYS A 141 4.30 -13.24 -13.36
N LEU A 142 4.37 -13.97 -14.47
CA LEU A 142 4.34 -15.43 -14.43
C LEU A 142 5.63 -15.93 -13.78
N SER A 143 5.51 -16.75 -12.76
CA SER A 143 6.67 -17.31 -12.06
C SER A 143 7.27 -18.53 -12.79
N ARG A 144 6.48 -19.20 -13.64
CA ARG A 144 6.85 -20.43 -14.37
C ARG A 144 6.01 -20.57 -15.63
N ALA A 145 6.27 -21.60 -16.45
CA ALA A 145 5.45 -21.94 -17.60
C ALA A 145 4.04 -22.42 -17.19
N LEU A 146 3.04 -22.32 -18.08
CA LEU A 146 1.63 -22.59 -17.73
C LEU A 146 1.37 -24.06 -17.34
N ASP A 147 2.05 -24.97 -17.96
CA ASP A 147 1.99 -26.41 -17.71
C ASP A 147 2.62 -26.85 -16.36
N GLU A 148 3.47 -26.02 -15.79
CA GLU A 148 4.10 -26.25 -14.49
C GLU A 148 3.23 -25.87 -13.28
N TYR A 149 2.06 -25.24 -13.50
CA TYR A 149 1.17 -24.84 -12.40
C TYR A 149 0.26 -25.99 -11.98
N ARG A 150 0.45 -26.56 -10.79
CA ARG A 150 -0.50 -27.50 -10.17
C ARG A 150 -1.83 -26.81 -9.86
N THR A 151 -1.78 -25.60 -9.31
CA THR A 151 -2.93 -24.73 -9.07
C THR A 151 -2.67 -23.38 -9.74
N PRO A 152 -3.41 -23.06 -10.80
CA PRO A 152 -3.17 -21.82 -11.55
C PRO A 152 -3.44 -20.60 -10.70
N SER A 153 -2.43 -19.72 -10.60
CA SER A 153 -2.59 -18.38 -10.00
C SER A 153 -3.49 -17.51 -10.88
N PRO A 154 -4.01 -16.39 -10.38
CA PRO A 154 -4.77 -15.44 -11.20
C PRO A 154 -4.03 -15.01 -12.47
N ALA A 155 -2.71 -14.76 -12.37
CA ALA A 155 -1.88 -14.43 -13.54
C ALA A 155 -1.77 -15.60 -14.52
N ALA A 156 -1.66 -16.86 -14.03
CA ALA A 156 -1.61 -18.04 -14.87
C ALA A 156 -2.95 -18.27 -15.60
N ARG A 157 -4.09 -18.09 -14.91
CA ARG A 157 -5.43 -18.17 -15.53
C ARG A 157 -5.62 -17.11 -16.62
N ALA A 158 -5.19 -15.87 -16.37
CA ALA A 158 -5.23 -14.82 -17.37
C ALA A 158 -4.28 -15.08 -18.55
N ALA A 159 -3.10 -15.66 -18.30
CA ALA A 159 -2.18 -16.06 -19.36
C ALA A 159 -2.72 -17.22 -20.21
N ALA A 160 -3.46 -18.16 -19.61
CA ALA A 160 -4.13 -19.23 -20.34
C ALA A 160 -5.21 -18.66 -21.29
N GLN A 161 -6.00 -17.68 -20.85
CA GLN A 161 -6.94 -16.96 -21.73
C GLN A 161 -6.24 -16.32 -22.93
N LEU A 162 -5.08 -15.68 -22.71
CA LEU A 162 -4.31 -15.08 -23.79
C LEU A 162 -3.73 -16.14 -24.74
N ALA A 163 -3.25 -17.26 -24.23
CA ALA A 163 -2.75 -18.37 -25.05
C ALA A 163 -3.84 -18.91 -25.97
N ALA A 164 -5.07 -19.06 -25.47
CA ALA A 164 -6.23 -19.52 -26.27
C ALA A 164 -6.58 -18.62 -27.45
N VAL A 165 -6.20 -17.33 -27.41
CA VAL A 165 -6.41 -16.36 -28.51
C VAL A 165 -5.12 -16.05 -29.28
N GLY A 166 -4.11 -16.94 -29.19
CA GLY A 166 -2.86 -16.80 -29.94
C GLY A 166 -1.89 -15.74 -29.40
N LYS A 167 -2.06 -15.31 -28.14
CA LYS A 167 -1.21 -14.31 -27.48
C LYS A 167 -0.48 -14.91 -26.25
N PRO A 168 0.28 -16.01 -26.39
CA PRO A 168 0.90 -16.69 -25.25
C PRO A 168 1.85 -15.78 -24.48
N ARG A 169 2.00 -16.06 -23.17
CA ARG A 169 2.95 -15.39 -22.29
C ARG A 169 3.92 -16.41 -21.71
N ARG A 170 5.19 -16.01 -21.61
CA ARG A 170 6.29 -16.84 -21.07
C ARG A 170 6.51 -16.55 -19.58
N ALA A 171 7.17 -17.46 -18.86
CA ALA A 171 7.69 -17.21 -17.52
C ALA A 171 8.49 -15.89 -17.48
N GLY A 172 8.35 -15.13 -16.41
CA GLY A 172 8.96 -13.81 -16.25
C GLY A 172 8.19 -12.65 -16.89
N GLN A 173 7.30 -12.89 -17.86
CA GLN A 173 6.49 -11.84 -18.48
C GLN A 173 5.35 -11.40 -17.56
N ARG A 174 4.96 -10.12 -17.65
CA ARG A 174 3.81 -9.58 -16.94
C ARG A 174 2.51 -9.88 -17.68
N VAL A 175 1.49 -10.25 -16.92
CA VAL A 175 0.11 -10.39 -17.38
C VAL A 175 -0.74 -9.38 -16.64
N ARG A 176 -1.54 -8.60 -17.38
CA ARG A 176 -2.50 -7.65 -16.83
C ARG A 176 -3.88 -8.28 -16.85
N PHE A 177 -4.60 -8.16 -15.77
CA PHE A 177 -5.94 -8.74 -15.64
C PHE A 177 -6.80 -8.01 -14.61
N LEU A 178 -8.10 -8.26 -14.68
CA LEU A 178 -9.09 -7.85 -13.69
C LEU A 178 -9.55 -9.09 -12.91
N TYR A 179 -9.88 -8.91 -11.65
CA TYR A 179 -10.62 -9.93 -10.89
C TYR A 179 -12.09 -9.89 -11.28
N MET A 180 -12.65 -11.08 -11.60
CA MET A 180 -14.01 -11.25 -12.08
C MET A 180 -14.74 -12.27 -11.22
N LEU A 181 -16.08 -12.17 -11.17
CA LEU A 181 -16.95 -13.19 -10.61
C LEU A 181 -17.03 -14.39 -11.55
N GLY A 182 -17.28 -15.57 -10.98
CA GLY A 182 -17.37 -16.82 -11.75
C GLY A 182 -16.03 -17.34 -12.25
N GLU A 183 -16.05 -18.51 -12.94
CA GLU A 183 -14.84 -19.08 -13.53
C GLU A 183 -14.48 -18.35 -14.84
N PRO A 184 -13.20 -18.14 -15.10
CA PRO A 184 -12.02 -18.52 -14.33
C PRO A 184 -11.58 -17.51 -13.25
N GLY A 185 -12.43 -16.59 -12.83
CA GLY A 185 -12.18 -15.60 -11.77
C GLY A 185 -11.30 -14.42 -12.18
N VAL A 186 -10.95 -14.33 -13.45
CA VAL A 186 -10.13 -13.25 -14.01
C VAL A 186 -10.51 -12.98 -15.46
N HIS A 187 -10.24 -11.75 -15.93
CA HIS A 187 -10.29 -11.37 -17.34
C HIS A 187 -8.96 -10.74 -17.73
N ALA A 188 -8.26 -11.38 -18.66
CA ALA A 188 -7.00 -10.84 -19.16
C ALA A 188 -7.23 -9.57 -19.97
N TRP A 189 -6.48 -8.51 -19.68
CA TRP A 189 -6.70 -7.20 -20.29
C TRP A 189 -6.48 -7.16 -21.80
N ASP A 190 -5.54 -7.95 -22.31
CA ASP A 190 -5.14 -7.95 -23.73
C ASP A 190 -6.00 -8.90 -24.58
N LEU A 191 -7.15 -9.37 -24.08
CA LEU A 191 -8.17 -10.09 -24.86
C LEU A 191 -8.84 -9.15 -25.87
N PRO A 192 -9.31 -9.67 -27.01
CA PRO A 192 -10.07 -8.90 -27.99
C PRO A 192 -11.45 -8.49 -27.47
N THR A 193 -12.03 -9.27 -26.55
CA THR A 193 -13.33 -8.98 -25.95
C THR A 193 -13.16 -8.06 -24.73
N PRO A 194 -13.90 -6.95 -24.63
CA PRO A 194 -13.82 -6.09 -23.45
C PRO A 194 -14.39 -6.79 -22.21
N PRO A 195 -13.89 -6.45 -21.00
CA PRO A 195 -14.43 -7.00 -19.76
C PRO A 195 -15.83 -6.44 -19.46
N ASP A 196 -16.74 -7.30 -18.98
CA ASP A 196 -18.02 -6.84 -18.43
C ASP A 196 -17.81 -6.26 -17.03
N ARG A 197 -18.08 -4.96 -16.87
CA ARG A 197 -17.97 -4.29 -15.56
C ARG A 197 -18.88 -4.84 -14.48
N ARG A 198 -20.04 -5.42 -14.85
CA ARG A 198 -21.00 -5.99 -13.90
C ARG A 198 -20.47 -7.27 -13.25
N SER A 199 -19.56 -7.95 -13.94
CA SER A 199 -18.92 -9.17 -13.47
C SER A 199 -17.63 -8.93 -12.70
N LEU A 200 -17.27 -7.67 -12.37
CA LEU A 200 -16.11 -7.38 -11.52
C LEU A 200 -16.28 -7.97 -10.12
N ASP A 201 -15.27 -8.66 -9.61
CA ASP A 201 -15.23 -9.13 -8.22
C ASP A 201 -14.85 -7.98 -7.27
N LEU A 202 -15.84 -7.15 -6.96
CA LEU A 202 -15.67 -6.03 -6.04
C LEU A 202 -15.30 -6.48 -4.63
N ALA A 203 -15.70 -7.68 -4.21
CA ALA A 203 -15.34 -8.24 -2.90
C ALA A 203 -13.82 -8.48 -2.84
N ARG A 204 -13.24 -8.99 -3.92
CA ARG A 204 -11.79 -9.16 -4.01
C ARG A 204 -11.04 -7.84 -3.94
N TYR A 205 -11.49 -6.80 -4.64
CA TYR A 205 -10.88 -5.47 -4.56
C TYR A 205 -11.04 -4.84 -3.17
N GLN A 206 -12.19 -5.05 -2.50
CA GLN A 206 -12.39 -4.66 -1.11
C GLN A 206 -11.36 -5.32 -0.18
N GLU A 207 -11.13 -6.63 -0.30
CA GLU A 207 -10.12 -7.35 0.47
C GLU A 207 -8.71 -6.80 0.24
N LEU A 208 -8.34 -6.53 -1.02
CA LEU A 208 -7.05 -5.95 -1.37
C LEU A 208 -6.87 -4.55 -0.78
N LEU A 209 -7.92 -3.72 -0.77
CA LEU A 209 -7.88 -2.41 -0.13
C LEU A 209 -7.72 -2.54 1.39
N ILE A 210 -8.52 -3.41 2.05
CA ILE A 210 -8.43 -3.63 3.50
C ILE A 210 -7.03 -4.10 3.89
N ARG A 211 -6.45 -5.00 3.11
CA ARG A 211 -5.07 -5.46 3.31
C ARG A 211 -4.05 -4.32 3.19
N ALA A 212 -4.19 -3.46 2.18
CA ALA A 212 -3.30 -2.32 1.98
C ALA A 212 -3.43 -1.29 3.12
N VAL A 213 -4.65 -1.04 3.58
CA VAL A 213 -4.94 -0.18 4.75
C VAL A 213 -4.38 -0.80 6.02
N GLY A 214 -4.63 -2.10 6.25
CA GLY A 214 -4.12 -2.83 7.42
C GLY A 214 -2.60 -2.81 7.51
N ALA A 215 -1.90 -2.96 6.39
CA ALA A 215 -0.44 -2.86 6.36
C ALA A 215 0.06 -1.50 6.85
N VAL A 216 -0.61 -0.39 6.49
CA VAL A 216 -0.28 0.96 6.94
C VAL A 216 -0.65 1.16 8.41
N MET A 217 -1.74 0.58 8.87
CA MET A 217 -2.28 0.82 10.21
C MET A 217 -1.70 -0.09 11.30
N GLN A 218 -1.04 -1.17 10.92
CA GLN A 218 -0.43 -2.12 11.86
C GLN A 218 0.58 -1.48 12.83
N PRO A 219 1.50 -0.57 12.40
CA PRO A 219 2.39 0.13 13.33
C PRO A 219 1.66 1.01 14.36
N PHE A 220 0.42 1.40 14.08
CA PHE A 220 -0.44 2.19 14.96
C PHE A 220 -1.38 1.35 15.82
N GLY A 221 -1.18 0.02 15.87
CA GLY A 221 -1.94 -0.89 16.72
C GLY A 221 -3.32 -1.27 16.18
N ILE A 222 -3.62 -1.02 14.90
CA ILE A 222 -4.88 -1.43 14.26
C ILE A 222 -4.59 -2.57 13.28
N SER A 223 -5.18 -3.75 13.53
CA SER A 223 -4.95 -4.94 12.72
C SER A 223 -5.83 -5.02 11.47
N GLU A 224 -5.38 -5.77 10.46
CA GLU A 224 -6.17 -6.08 9.26
C GLU A 224 -7.48 -6.80 9.63
N ASP A 225 -7.45 -7.72 10.60
CA ASP A 225 -8.63 -8.49 11.01
C ASP A 225 -9.66 -7.61 11.70
N GLU A 226 -9.24 -6.66 12.52
CA GLU A 226 -10.13 -5.66 13.10
C GLU A 226 -10.81 -4.82 12.02
N LEU A 227 -10.06 -4.36 11.02
CA LEU A 227 -10.60 -3.61 9.89
C LEU A 227 -11.59 -4.45 9.09
N ARG A 228 -11.27 -5.71 8.82
CA ARG A 228 -12.13 -6.65 8.10
C ARG A 228 -13.46 -6.88 8.83
N LEU A 229 -13.40 -7.10 10.14
CA LEU A 229 -14.58 -7.29 10.99
C LEU A 229 -15.47 -6.04 10.97
N ARG A 230 -14.89 -4.88 11.22
CA ARG A 230 -15.63 -3.61 11.32
C ARG A 230 -16.07 -3.05 9.96
N ALA A 231 -15.39 -3.40 8.85
CA ALA A 231 -15.85 -3.04 7.51
C ALA A 231 -17.07 -3.86 7.07
N ARG A 232 -17.26 -5.07 7.60
CA ARG A 232 -18.43 -5.94 7.34
C ARG A 232 -19.62 -5.62 8.23
N GLY A 233 -19.40 -5.03 9.40
CA GLY A 233 -20.41 -4.78 10.41
C GLY A 233 -21.09 -3.42 10.26
N SER A 234 -22.42 -3.47 10.09
CA SER A 234 -23.50 -2.51 10.42
C SER A 234 -23.46 -1.06 9.95
N ALA A 235 -24.65 -0.63 9.52
CA ALA A 235 -25.09 0.73 9.27
C ALA A 235 -24.74 1.71 10.42
N PRO A 236 -24.60 3.00 10.13
CA PRO A 236 -24.06 3.97 11.05
C PRO A 236 -25.09 4.40 12.11
N ASN A 237 -24.75 4.27 13.38
CA ASN A 237 -25.21 5.24 14.35
C ASN A 237 -24.36 6.50 14.15
N VAL A 238 -24.95 7.48 13.49
CA VAL A 238 -24.35 8.78 13.20
C VAL A 238 -24.43 9.62 14.46
N THR A 239 -23.32 9.76 15.18
CA THR A 239 -23.13 10.87 16.09
C THR A 239 -22.31 11.92 15.34
N PHE A 240 -22.95 13.03 15.04
CA PHE A 240 -22.33 14.17 14.36
C PHE A 240 -21.18 14.75 15.20
N TRP A 241 -19.98 14.76 14.63
CA TRP A 241 -18.89 15.63 15.05
C TRP A 241 -18.74 16.74 14.00
N PRO A 242 -18.56 18.00 14.39
CA PRO A 242 -18.57 19.12 13.46
C PRO A 242 -17.43 19.01 12.45
N ALA A 243 -17.74 19.32 11.20
CA ALA A 243 -16.80 19.37 10.09
C ALA A 243 -15.70 20.40 10.38
N LEU A 244 -14.44 19.96 10.38
CA LEU A 244 -13.29 20.86 10.28
C LEU A 244 -13.39 21.58 8.92
N ARG A 245 -13.70 22.88 8.96
CA ARG A 245 -13.60 23.75 7.78
C ARG A 245 -12.12 23.84 7.39
N LEU A 246 -11.81 23.41 6.20
CA LEU A 246 -10.58 23.79 5.52
C LEU A 246 -10.73 25.30 5.20
N THR A 247 -10.10 26.13 6.00
CA THR A 247 -9.82 27.52 5.61
C THR A 247 -8.53 27.53 4.82
N GLY A 248 -8.62 28.20 3.65
CA GLY A 248 -7.60 28.34 2.63
C GLY A 248 -6.29 29.01 3.04
#